data_aa479c8180a8964ccb5e72eded0f77c1
#
_entry.id   aa479c8180a8964ccb5e72eded0f77c1
#
_cell.length_a   1.000
_cell.length_b   1.000
_cell.length_c   1.000
_cell.angle_alpha   90.00
_cell.angle_beta   90.00
_cell.angle_gamma   90.00
#
_symmetry.space_group_name_H-M   'P 1'
#
loop_
_entity.id
_entity.type
_entity.pdbx_description
1 polymer ?
#
loop_
_entity_poly.entity_id
_entity_poly.type
_entity_poly.pdbx_seq_one_letter_code
_entity_poly.pdbx_strand_id
1 'polypeptide(L)'
;MYEIAKHEFAKWERLLQKEELTKYEKTLLSLINDNFDEIAAVGTARGGRSKLLGEKIRALKNQTVDEITSLVGKEVNQDKIEHIESLSVENFRGFGTIQTFEFKSKYTFFHGPNGSGKTSFCEALEYSTLGMIEEATARNIPIEKYILHAGQKKIQKPVMMCKYSSGEVRQCVPDYNDYRFGFIEKNRIEGFSHIGASSAKTQTERIAALFGLSEFQEFVKGISNTID
;
A
#
# COMPACT_ATOMS: atom_id res chain seq x y z
N MET A 1 -11.50 -7.23 -1.85
CA MET A 1 -11.44 -6.95 -0.41
C MET A 1 -10.02 -7.21 0.15
N TYR A 2 -9.26 -8.18 -0.34
CA TYR A 2 -7.90 -8.52 0.16
C TYR A 2 -6.78 -8.16 -0.83
N GLU A 3 -6.93 -7.09 -1.61
CA GLU A 3 -5.95 -6.69 -2.64
C GLU A 3 -4.58 -6.32 -2.06
N ILE A 4 -4.58 -5.65 -0.90
CA ILE A 4 -3.34 -5.31 -0.20
C ILE A 4 -2.64 -6.58 0.29
N ALA A 5 -3.38 -7.52 0.89
CA ALA A 5 -2.80 -8.79 1.35
C ALA A 5 -2.24 -9.61 0.19
N LYS A 6 -2.94 -9.64 -0.95
CA LYS A 6 -2.51 -10.31 -2.17
C LYS A 6 -1.22 -9.73 -2.73
N HIS A 7 -1.14 -8.40 -2.80
CA HIS A 7 0.03 -7.69 -3.26
C HIS A 7 1.25 -7.91 -2.36
N GLU A 8 1.07 -7.83 -1.04
CA GLU A 8 2.16 -8.05 -0.07
C GLU A 8 2.60 -9.52 -0.04
N PHE A 9 1.66 -10.46 -0.19
CA PHE A 9 2.00 -11.88 -0.31
C PHE A 9 2.84 -12.14 -1.56
N ALA A 10 2.48 -11.57 -2.70
CA ALA A 10 3.25 -11.68 -3.93
C ALA A 10 4.66 -11.05 -3.82
N LYS A 11 4.79 -9.93 -3.10
CA LYS A 11 6.11 -9.34 -2.80
C LYS A 11 6.97 -10.28 -1.94
N TRP A 12 6.38 -10.84 -0.89
CA TRP A 12 7.06 -11.80 -0.01
C TRP A 12 7.46 -13.07 -0.77
N GLU A 13 6.59 -13.63 -1.59
CA GLU A 13 6.87 -14.79 -2.43
C GLU A 13 8.09 -14.57 -3.34
N ARG A 14 8.21 -13.40 -3.96
CA ARG A 14 9.37 -13.05 -4.79
C ARG A 14 10.69 -12.99 -4.02
N LEU A 15 10.66 -12.60 -2.74
CA LEU A 15 11.83 -12.65 -1.89
C LEU A 15 12.23 -14.10 -1.62
N LEU A 16 11.26 -14.98 -1.37
CA LEU A 16 11.50 -16.41 -1.17
C LEU A 16 12.03 -17.11 -2.42
N GLN A 17 11.59 -16.70 -3.63
CA GLN A 17 12.08 -17.29 -4.89
C GLN A 17 13.58 -17.05 -5.13
N LYS A 18 14.23 -16.16 -4.38
CA LYS A 18 15.68 -15.98 -4.39
C LYS A 18 16.42 -17.05 -3.57
N GLU A 19 15.70 -17.84 -2.80
CA GLU A 19 16.20 -18.98 -2.01
C GLU A 19 15.92 -20.30 -2.74
N GLU A 20 16.69 -21.35 -2.42
CA GLU A 20 16.45 -22.68 -2.97
C GLU A 20 15.24 -23.33 -2.27
N LEU A 21 14.06 -23.15 -2.85
CA LEU A 21 12.84 -23.76 -2.35
C LEU A 21 12.74 -25.22 -2.77
N THR A 22 12.31 -26.07 -1.84
CA THR A 22 11.98 -27.47 -2.09
C THR A 22 10.74 -27.59 -2.98
N LYS A 23 10.54 -28.74 -3.62
CA LYS A 23 9.32 -29.02 -4.41
C LYS A 23 8.03 -28.89 -3.58
N TYR A 24 8.09 -29.26 -2.32
CA TYR A 24 6.93 -29.16 -1.42
C TYR A 24 6.58 -27.69 -1.11
N GLU A 25 7.58 -26.85 -0.85
CA GLU A 25 7.38 -25.42 -0.63
C GLU A 25 6.83 -24.73 -1.88
N LYS A 26 7.36 -25.05 -3.06
CA LYS A 26 6.83 -24.55 -4.33
C LYS A 26 5.37 -24.97 -4.54
N THR A 27 5.06 -26.23 -4.23
CA THR A 27 3.69 -26.75 -4.33
C THR A 27 2.75 -26.05 -3.37
N LEU A 28 3.17 -25.80 -2.14
CA LEU A 28 2.38 -25.07 -1.15
C LEU A 28 2.12 -23.63 -1.58
N LEU A 29 3.14 -22.95 -2.08
CA LEU A 29 3.00 -21.56 -2.59
C LEU A 29 2.05 -21.51 -3.78
N SER A 30 2.20 -22.42 -4.76
CA SER A 30 1.27 -22.49 -5.90
C SER A 30 -0.16 -22.76 -5.44
N LEU A 31 -0.35 -23.67 -4.47
CA LEU A 31 -1.67 -23.97 -3.93
C LEU A 31 -2.32 -22.74 -3.27
N ILE A 32 -1.54 -21.95 -2.53
CA ILE A 32 -2.01 -20.70 -1.91
C ILE A 32 -2.34 -19.70 -3.00
N ASN A 33 -1.49 -19.55 -4.02
CA ASN A 33 -1.70 -18.62 -5.12
C ASN A 33 -2.98 -18.92 -5.90
N ASP A 34 -3.17 -20.18 -6.28
CA ASP A 34 -4.35 -20.62 -7.05
C ASP A 34 -5.67 -20.46 -6.27
N ASN A 35 -5.59 -20.43 -4.94
CA ASN A 35 -6.77 -20.37 -4.08
C ASN A 35 -6.77 -19.14 -3.14
N PHE A 36 -5.98 -18.12 -3.45
CA PHE A 36 -5.76 -16.97 -2.55
C PHE A 36 -7.08 -16.31 -2.13
N ASP A 37 -7.94 -15.99 -3.08
CA ASP A 37 -9.19 -15.28 -2.82
C ASP A 37 -10.16 -16.13 -1.98
N GLU A 38 -10.19 -17.44 -2.21
CA GLU A 38 -10.99 -18.38 -1.43
C GLU A 38 -10.47 -18.50 0.02
N ILE A 39 -9.14 -18.63 0.18
CA ILE A 39 -8.50 -18.70 1.50
C ILE A 39 -8.68 -17.37 2.25
N ALA A 40 -8.54 -16.25 1.56
CA ALA A 40 -8.70 -14.93 2.16
C ALA A 40 -10.16 -14.67 2.60
N ALA A 41 -11.14 -15.14 1.85
CA ALA A 41 -12.55 -14.99 2.17
C ALA A 41 -12.99 -15.80 3.41
N VAL A 42 -12.25 -16.87 3.74
CA VAL A 42 -12.55 -17.68 4.93
C VAL A 42 -12.09 -16.94 6.19
N GLY A 43 -12.98 -16.83 7.16
CA GLY A 43 -12.66 -16.20 8.46
C GLY A 43 -11.58 -16.97 9.24
N THR A 44 -10.85 -16.24 10.08
CA THR A 44 -9.79 -16.81 10.94
C THR A 44 -10.36 -17.61 12.13
N ALA A 45 -11.65 -17.48 12.40
CA ALA A 45 -12.31 -18.15 13.52
C ALA A 45 -12.23 -19.68 13.37
N ARG A 46 -11.89 -20.37 14.47
CA ARG A 46 -11.84 -21.84 14.57
C ARG A 46 -10.89 -22.50 13.56
N GLY A 47 -9.88 -21.82 13.10
CA GLY A 47 -8.92 -22.36 12.16
C GLY A 47 -9.49 -22.64 10.76
N GLY A 48 -10.47 -21.85 10.29
CA GLY A 48 -11.13 -22.06 9.01
C GLY A 48 -10.17 -22.11 7.83
N ARG A 49 -9.23 -21.16 7.75
CA ARG A 49 -8.21 -21.13 6.68
C ARG A 49 -7.30 -22.35 6.71
N SER A 50 -6.87 -22.75 7.90
CA SER A 50 -6.05 -23.95 8.11
C SER A 50 -6.76 -25.24 7.65
N LYS A 51 -8.06 -25.35 7.94
CA LYS A 51 -8.85 -26.50 7.50
C LYS A 51 -8.98 -26.56 5.99
N LEU A 52 -9.32 -25.43 5.37
CA LEU A 52 -9.43 -25.30 3.92
C LEU A 52 -8.11 -25.66 3.23
N LEU A 53 -7.00 -25.09 3.71
CA LEU A 53 -5.67 -25.38 3.17
C LEU A 53 -5.31 -26.87 3.34
N GLY A 54 -5.59 -27.46 4.51
CA GLY A 54 -5.37 -28.88 4.76
C GLY A 54 -6.21 -29.79 3.85
N GLU A 55 -7.45 -29.43 3.52
CA GLU A 55 -8.29 -30.15 2.56
C GLU A 55 -7.70 -30.09 1.15
N LYS A 56 -7.25 -28.91 0.73
CA LYS A 56 -6.64 -28.73 -0.59
C LYS A 56 -5.29 -29.47 -0.71
N ILE A 57 -4.46 -29.47 0.33
CA ILE A 57 -3.21 -30.25 0.37
C ILE A 57 -3.50 -31.75 0.23
N ARG A 58 -4.51 -32.27 0.94
CA ARG A 58 -4.89 -33.69 0.81
C ARG A 58 -5.41 -34.05 -0.58
N ALA A 59 -6.08 -33.11 -1.24
CA ALA A 59 -6.59 -33.29 -2.60
C ALA A 59 -5.47 -33.41 -3.64
N LEU A 60 -4.28 -32.87 -3.40
CA LEU A 60 -3.11 -32.97 -4.28
C LEU A 60 -2.56 -34.40 -4.41
N LYS A 61 -2.89 -35.33 -3.50
CA LYS A 61 -2.47 -36.75 -3.55
C LYS A 61 -0.98 -36.96 -3.87
N ASN A 62 -0.11 -36.18 -3.20
CA ASN A 62 1.36 -36.18 -3.41
C ASN A 62 1.84 -35.62 -4.77
N GLN A 63 0.99 -34.95 -5.54
CA GLN A 63 1.45 -34.20 -6.71
C GLN A 63 2.27 -33.00 -6.25
N THR A 64 3.41 -32.78 -6.88
CA THR A 64 4.28 -31.63 -6.66
C THR A 64 4.47 -30.86 -7.94
N VAL A 65 4.72 -29.56 -7.81
CA VAL A 65 5.03 -28.69 -8.95
C VAL A 65 6.50 -28.26 -8.93
N ASP A 66 7.09 -28.08 -10.11
CA ASP A 66 8.46 -27.62 -10.23
C ASP A 66 8.54 -26.09 -10.31
N GLU A 67 7.45 -25.44 -10.73
CA GLU A 67 7.34 -23.98 -10.85
C GLU A 67 6.15 -23.46 -10.06
N ILE A 68 6.30 -22.25 -9.47
CA ILE A 68 5.25 -21.59 -8.69
C ILE A 68 4.32 -20.86 -9.65
N THR A 69 3.00 -21.10 -9.53
CA THR A 69 1.99 -20.29 -10.20
C THR A 69 1.97 -18.90 -9.57
N SER A 70 2.34 -17.86 -10.32
CA SER A 70 2.40 -16.49 -9.79
C SER A 70 1.00 -15.92 -9.55
N LEU A 71 0.78 -15.35 -8.38
CA LEU A 71 -0.44 -14.64 -7.98
C LEU A 71 -0.71 -13.39 -8.81
N VAL A 72 0.35 -12.69 -9.13
CA VAL A 72 0.33 -11.49 -9.97
C VAL A 72 1.16 -11.83 -11.20
N GLY A 73 0.58 -11.68 -12.39
CA GLY A 73 1.30 -11.90 -13.64
C GLY A 73 2.67 -11.25 -13.59
N LYS A 74 3.64 -11.78 -14.37
CA LYS A 74 5.02 -11.28 -14.41
C LYS A 74 4.99 -9.77 -14.28
N GLU A 75 5.72 -9.22 -13.30
CA GLU A 75 5.86 -7.77 -13.22
C GLU A 75 6.15 -7.24 -14.61
N VAL A 76 5.23 -6.53 -15.16
CA VAL A 76 5.60 -5.43 -16.06
C VAL A 76 6.54 -4.60 -15.19
N ASN A 77 7.79 -4.49 -15.57
CA ASN A 77 8.82 -3.71 -14.92
C ASN A 77 8.18 -2.34 -14.65
N GLN A 78 7.60 -2.19 -13.43
CA GLN A 78 6.83 -0.99 -13.13
C GLN A 78 7.84 0.12 -13.07
N ASP A 79 7.70 1.03 -14.01
CA ASP A 79 8.52 2.21 -14.12
C ASP A 79 8.27 3.08 -12.87
N LYS A 80 9.18 3.04 -11.91
CA LYS A 80 9.01 3.67 -10.59
C LYS A 80 9.38 5.14 -10.63
N ILE A 81 8.68 5.93 -9.84
CA ILE A 81 9.03 7.34 -9.64
C ILE A 81 10.42 7.43 -9.02
N GLU A 82 11.33 8.07 -9.72
CA GLU A 82 12.69 8.35 -9.27
C GLU A 82 12.79 9.74 -8.66
N HIS A 83 12.07 10.70 -9.24
CA HIS A 83 12.05 12.08 -8.79
C HIS A 83 10.73 12.76 -9.14
N ILE A 84 10.24 13.61 -8.23
CA ILE A 84 9.11 14.51 -8.50
C ILE A 84 9.68 15.80 -9.10
N GLU A 85 9.30 16.14 -10.32
CA GLU A 85 9.78 17.33 -11.02
C GLU A 85 8.97 18.59 -10.64
N SER A 86 7.64 18.46 -10.64
CA SER A 86 6.77 19.57 -10.29
C SER A 86 5.40 19.11 -9.79
N LEU A 87 4.75 19.99 -9.04
CA LEU A 87 3.35 19.87 -8.62
C LEU A 87 2.62 21.18 -8.93
N SER A 88 1.57 21.10 -9.74
CA SER A 88 0.65 22.21 -10.00
C SER A 88 -0.67 21.98 -9.30
N VAL A 89 -1.13 22.96 -8.54
CA VAL A 89 -2.39 22.93 -7.79
C VAL A 89 -3.22 24.14 -8.09
N GLU A 90 -4.52 23.96 -8.27
CA GLU A 90 -5.52 25.00 -8.47
C GLU A 90 -6.86 24.53 -7.93
N ASN A 91 -7.64 25.43 -7.35
CA ASN A 91 -8.96 25.11 -6.79
C ASN A 91 -8.97 23.89 -5.86
N PHE A 92 -7.86 23.69 -5.15
CA PHE A 92 -7.63 22.57 -4.27
C PHE A 92 -7.37 23.07 -2.84
N ARG A 93 -8.27 22.75 -1.92
CA ARG A 93 -8.13 23.11 -0.49
C ARG A 93 -7.79 24.60 -0.30
N GLY A 94 -6.61 24.89 0.23
CA GLY A 94 -6.11 26.27 0.44
C GLY A 94 -5.67 27.03 -0.81
N PHE A 95 -5.61 26.35 -1.96
CA PHE A 95 -5.12 26.94 -3.22
C PHE A 95 -6.28 27.33 -4.13
N GLY A 96 -6.63 28.61 -4.16
CA GLY A 96 -7.72 29.14 -5.02
C GLY A 96 -7.28 29.47 -6.44
N THR A 97 -6.01 29.81 -6.64
CA THR A 97 -5.39 30.12 -7.94
C THR A 97 -4.28 29.12 -8.23
N ILE A 98 -3.95 28.96 -9.51
CA ILE A 98 -2.89 28.05 -9.92
C ILE A 98 -1.56 28.42 -9.28
N GLN A 99 -0.93 27.43 -8.67
CA GLN A 99 0.43 27.53 -8.15
C GLN A 99 1.20 26.29 -8.60
N THR A 100 2.43 26.50 -9.08
CA THR A 100 3.33 25.44 -9.51
C THR A 100 4.58 25.45 -8.64
N PHE A 101 4.88 24.30 -8.05
CA PHE A 101 6.05 24.06 -7.23
C PHE A 101 7.02 23.17 -8.02
N GLU A 102 8.26 23.61 -8.18
CA GLU A 102 9.33 22.86 -8.84
C GLU A 102 10.27 22.27 -7.81
N PHE A 103 10.65 21.00 -7.98
CA PHE A 103 11.55 20.28 -7.08
C PHE A 103 12.90 20.07 -7.77
N LYS A 104 13.85 20.97 -7.50
CA LYS A 104 15.18 20.96 -8.13
C LYS A 104 16.24 20.22 -7.32
N SER A 105 15.88 19.79 -6.13
CA SER A 105 16.82 19.18 -5.16
C SER A 105 16.27 17.90 -4.58
N LYS A 106 17.16 17.03 -4.16
CA LYS A 106 16.80 15.77 -3.50
C LYS A 106 16.00 15.97 -2.20
N TYR A 107 16.21 17.10 -1.53
CA TYR A 107 15.52 17.48 -0.29
C TYR A 107 14.86 18.83 -0.46
N THR A 108 13.58 18.93 -0.09
CA THR A 108 12.81 20.16 -0.11
C THR A 108 12.14 20.36 1.24
N PHE A 109 12.31 21.54 1.83
CA PHE A 109 11.74 21.89 3.12
C PHE A 109 10.68 22.96 2.96
N PHE A 110 9.48 22.68 3.47
CA PHE A 110 8.38 23.64 3.49
C PHE A 110 8.18 24.18 4.90
N HIS A 111 8.31 25.47 5.06
CA HIS A 111 8.02 26.14 6.32
C HIS A 111 7.10 27.35 6.10
N GLY A 112 6.41 27.77 7.14
CA GLY A 112 5.51 28.92 7.10
C GLY A 112 4.56 28.93 8.30
N PRO A 113 3.84 30.02 8.53
CA PRO A 113 2.89 30.14 9.61
C PRO A 113 1.71 29.17 9.45
N ASN A 114 0.92 29.03 10.51
CA ASN A 114 -0.31 28.24 10.42
C ASN A 114 -1.28 28.89 9.42
N GLY A 115 -1.96 28.06 8.64
CA GLY A 115 -2.85 28.52 7.57
C GLY A 115 -2.17 28.85 6.23
N SER A 116 -0.83 28.74 6.11
CA SER A 116 -0.11 29.04 4.86
C SER A 116 -0.23 27.96 3.76
N GLY A 117 -1.07 26.94 3.94
CA GLY A 117 -1.31 25.92 2.91
C GLY A 117 -0.39 24.71 2.97
N LYS A 118 0.50 24.56 3.98
CA LYS A 118 1.42 23.41 4.10
C LYS A 118 0.69 22.05 4.06
N THR A 119 -0.36 21.92 4.85
CA THR A 119 -1.17 20.69 4.86
C THR A 119 -1.84 20.46 3.50
N SER A 120 -2.42 21.49 2.90
CA SER A 120 -3.03 21.38 1.57
C SER A 120 -2.04 20.96 0.49
N PHE A 121 -0.78 21.42 0.60
CA PHE A 121 0.30 21.00 -0.28
C PHE A 121 0.65 19.50 -0.09
N CYS A 122 0.82 19.05 1.16
CA CYS A 122 1.08 17.62 1.44
C CYS A 122 -0.07 16.74 0.95
N GLU A 123 -1.32 17.15 1.16
CA GLU A 123 -2.50 16.44 0.67
C GLU A 123 -2.60 16.43 -0.87
N ALA A 124 -2.11 17.48 -1.55
CA ALA A 124 -2.04 17.47 -3.00
C ALA A 124 -0.99 16.47 -3.53
N LEU A 125 0.16 16.35 -2.86
CA LEU A 125 1.15 15.31 -3.13
C LEU A 125 0.55 13.92 -2.88
N GLU A 126 -0.07 13.71 -1.73
CA GLU A 126 -0.71 12.46 -1.35
C GLU A 126 -1.75 12.05 -2.39
N TYR A 127 -2.68 12.96 -2.73
CA TYR A 127 -3.70 12.69 -3.73
C TYR A 127 -3.11 12.35 -5.10
N SER A 128 -2.07 13.08 -5.53
CA SER A 128 -1.43 12.85 -6.83
C SER A 128 -0.69 11.51 -6.88
N THR A 129 -0.21 11.02 -5.74
CA THR A 129 0.59 9.80 -5.65
C THR A 129 -0.25 8.57 -5.31
N LEU A 130 -1.22 8.71 -4.41
CA LEU A 130 -2.05 7.61 -3.90
C LEU A 130 -3.44 7.55 -4.52
N GLY A 131 -3.93 8.63 -5.14
CA GLY A 131 -5.31 8.75 -5.62
C GLY A 131 -6.33 8.99 -4.52
N MET A 132 -5.90 9.11 -3.27
CA MET A 132 -6.73 9.32 -2.09
C MET A 132 -6.03 10.25 -1.09
N ILE A 133 -6.78 10.71 -0.09
CA ILE A 133 -6.26 11.44 1.07
C ILE A 133 -6.75 10.73 2.33
N GLU A 134 -5.83 10.29 3.18
CA GLU A 134 -6.16 9.47 4.35
C GLU A 134 -7.07 10.21 5.33
N GLU A 135 -6.84 11.50 5.55
CA GLU A 135 -7.67 12.34 6.41
C GLU A 135 -9.13 12.44 5.91
N ALA A 136 -9.35 12.52 4.60
CA ALA A 136 -10.69 12.52 4.02
C ALA A 136 -11.41 11.19 4.28
N THR A 137 -10.69 10.09 4.11
CA THR A 137 -11.18 8.73 4.36
C THR A 137 -11.49 8.52 5.85
N ALA A 138 -10.59 8.91 6.74
CA ALA A 138 -10.75 8.79 8.19
C ALA A 138 -11.97 9.59 8.72
N ARG A 139 -12.28 10.71 8.09
CA ARG A 139 -13.46 11.54 8.41
C ARG A 139 -14.72 11.15 7.67
N ASN A 140 -14.69 10.13 6.81
CA ASN A 140 -15.80 9.75 5.94
C ASN A 140 -16.33 10.92 5.09
N ILE A 141 -15.44 11.79 4.60
CA ILE A 141 -15.80 12.91 3.72
C ILE A 141 -15.52 12.48 2.27
N PRO A 142 -16.51 12.59 1.36
CA PRO A 142 -16.26 12.37 -0.05
C PRO A 142 -15.12 13.23 -0.57
N ILE A 143 -14.19 12.62 -1.31
CA ILE A 143 -12.94 13.25 -1.73
C ILE A 143 -13.20 14.56 -2.50
N GLU A 144 -14.23 14.60 -3.32
CA GLU A 144 -14.61 15.77 -4.10
C GLU A 144 -14.98 16.96 -3.21
N LYS A 145 -15.66 16.70 -2.09
CA LYS A 145 -15.99 17.74 -1.11
C LYS A 145 -14.77 18.17 -0.31
N TYR A 146 -13.88 17.20 -0.01
CA TYR A 146 -12.73 17.45 0.82
C TYR A 146 -11.69 18.33 0.12
N ILE A 147 -11.42 18.09 -1.16
CA ILE A 147 -10.40 18.80 -1.93
C ILE A 147 -10.87 20.13 -2.50
N LEU A 148 -12.18 20.39 -2.54
CA LEU A 148 -12.75 21.61 -3.12
C LEU A 148 -12.28 22.85 -2.34
N HIS A 149 -11.78 23.86 -3.06
CA HIS A 149 -11.51 25.17 -2.48
C HIS A 149 -12.82 25.90 -2.13
N ALA A 150 -12.89 26.49 -0.92
CA ALA A 150 -14.12 27.06 -0.36
C ALA A 150 -14.77 28.15 -1.25
N GLY A 151 -14.02 28.86 -2.05
CA GLY A 151 -14.52 29.91 -2.96
C GLY A 151 -14.88 29.42 -4.37
N GLN A 152 -14.80 28.13 -4.64
CA GLN A 152 -14.93 27.59 -6.00
C GLN A 152 -16.06 26.56 -6.10
N LYS A 153 -16.61 26.43 -7.32
CA LYS A 153 -17.67 25.45 -7.62
C LYS A 153 -17.15 24.22 -8.37
N LYS A 154 -15.93 24.30 -8.91
CA LYS A 154 -15.34 23.21 -9.71
C LYS A 154 -14.08 22.72 -9.03
N ILE A 155 -13.94 21.41 -9.02
CA ILE A 155 -12.75 20.71 -8.55
C ILE A 155 -11.72 20.71 -9.68
N GLN A 156 -10.47 20.95 -9.32
CA GLN A 156 -9.34 20.68 -10.20
C GLN A 156 -8.38 19.73 -9.49
N LYS A 157 -8.11 18.60 -10.13
CA LYS A 157 -7.15 17.64 -9.60
C LYS A 157 -5.75 18.22 -9.74
N PRO A 158 -4.88 18.06 -8.73
CA PRO A 158 -3.48 18.41 -8.85
C PRO A 158 -2.81 17.67 -10.02
N VAL A 159 -1.85 18.33 -10.66
CA VAL A 159 -1.04 17.72 -11.72
C VAL A 159 0.39 17.62 -11.23
N MET A 160 0.87 16.39 -11.05
CA MET A 160 2.24 16.11 -10.62
C MET A 160 3.03 15.49 -11.77
N MET A 161 4.16 16.10 -12.12
CA MET A 161 5.09 15.57 -13.11
C MET A 161 6.22 14.85 -12.40
N CYS A 162 6.51 13.64 -12.83
CA CYS A 162 7.54 12.79 -12.24
C CYS A 162 8.49 12.27 -13.31
N LYS A 163 9.76 12.18 -12.95
CA LYS A 163 10.76 11.44 -13.68
C LYS A 163 10.74 9.99 -13.17
N TYR A 164 10.65 9.06 -14.09
CA TYR A 164 10.59 7.64 -13.81
C TYR A 164 11.94 6.94 -14.04
N SER A 165 12.08 5.73 -13.56
CA SER A 165 13.29 4.91 -13.69
C SER A 165 13.67 4.60 -15.15
N SER A 166 12.73 4.68 -16.07
CA SER A 166 12.97 4.67 -17.53
C SER A 166 13.68 5.92 -18.06
N GLY A 167 13.74 6.99 -17.26
CA GLY A 167 14.20 8.31 -17.66
C GLY A 167 13.11 9.21 -18.25
N GLU A 168 11.90 8.70 -18.46
CA GLU A 168 10.75 9.45 -18.97
C GLU A 168 10.22 10.42 -17.90
N VAL A 169 9.87 11.63 -18.33
CA VAL A 169 9.15 12.61 -17.50
C VAL A 169 7.71 12.67 -17.95
N ARG A 170 6.81 12.23 -17.10
CA ARG A 170 5.36 12.21 -17.37
C ARG A 170 4.53 12.47 -16.13
N GLN A 171 3.24 12.69 -16.33
CA GLN A 171 2.32 12.86 -15.23
C GLN A 171 2.29 11.61 -14.35
N CYS A 172 2.30 11.81 -13.04
CA CYS A 172 2.15 10.74 -12.07
C CYS A 172 0.82 10.01 -12.28
N VAL A 173 0.90 8.69 -12.33
CA VAL A 173 -0.26 7.81 -12.24
C VAL A 173 -0.34 7.34 -10.79
N PRO A 174 -1.43 7.65 -10.08
CA PRO A 174 -1.57 7.25 -8.69
C PRO A 174 -1.51 5.73 -8.52
N ASP A 175 -0.71 5.27 -7.56
CA ASP A 175 -0.68 3.88 -7.12
C ASP A 175 -0.55 3.80 -5.60
N TYR A 176 -1.65 3.44 -4.95
CA TYR A 176 -1.70 3.30 -3.50
C TYR A 176 -0.75 2.22 -2.99
N ASN A 177 -0.69 1.07 -3.67
CA ASN A 177 0.08 -0.08 -3.20
C ASN A 177 1.59 0.17 -3.21
N ASP A 178 2.08 0.88 -4.22
CA ASP A 178 3.50 1.17 -4.36
C ASP A 178 3.96 2.37 -3.52
N TYR A 179 3.11 3.39 -3.36
CA TYR A 179 3.56 4.67 -2.78
C TYR A 179 2.99 4.98 -1.39
N ARG A 180 2.10 4.15 -0.81
CA ARG A 180 1.48 4.41 0.51
C ARG A 180 2.49 4.61 1.65
N PHE A 181 3.69 4.04 1.54
CA PHE A 181 4.74 4.20 2.54
C PHE A 181 5.60 5.46 2.34
N GLY A 182 5.37 6.20 1.25
CA GLY A 182 6.04 7.48 0.99
C GLY A 182 5.55 8.61 1.89
N PHE A 183 4.39 8.44 2.54
CA PHE A 183 3.79 9.46 3.40
C PHE A 183 3.90 9.05 4.87
N ILE A 184 4.57 9.88 5.67
CA ILE A 184 4.75 9.67 7.10
C ILE A 184 4.08 10.82 7.85
N GLU A 185 2.95 10.53 8.49
CA GLU A 185 2.21 11.48 9.29
C GLU A 185 2.66 11.49 10.75
N LYS A 186 2.51 12.64 11.39
CA LYS A 186 2.86 12.82 12.81
C LYS A 186 2.14 11.81 13.72
N ASN A 187 0.85 11.58 13.48
CA ASN A 187 0.05 10.66 14.31
C ASN A 187 0.55 9.21 14.20
N ARG A 188 1.06 8.79 13.04
CA ARG A 188 1.68 7.48 12.85
C ARG A 188 2.99 7.37 13.64
N ILE A 189 3.81 8.44 13.64
CA ILE A 189 5.06 8.49 14.41
C ILE A 189 4.78 8.44 15.92
N GLU A 190 3.79 9.17 16.41
CA GLU A 190 3.39 9.15 17.82
C GLU A 190 2.92 7.75 18.26
N GLY A 191 2.11 7.06 17.43
CA GLY A 191 1.73 5.67 17.68
C GLY A 191 2.93 4.73 17.75
N PHE A 192 3.96 4.98 16.95
CA PHE A 192 5.19 4.19 16.94
C PHE A 192 6.07 4.45 18.18
N SER A 193 6.16 5.69 18.66
CA SER A 193 7.00 6.03 19.82
C SER A 193 6.60 5.28 21.11
N HIS A 194 5.36 4.83 21.21
CA HIS A 194 4.84 4.07 22.36
C HIS A 194 4.87 2.54 22.18
N ILE A 195 5.47 2.04 21.10
CA ILE A 195 5.53 0.58 20.82
C ILE A 195 6.29 -0.17 21.90
N GLY A 196 7.42 0.37 22.36
CA GLY A 196 8.28 -0.29 23.34
C GLY A 196 7.63 -0.60 24.70
N ALA A 197 6.55 0.08 25.07
CA ALA A 197 5.81 -0.13 26.30
C ALA A 197 4.66 -1.15 26.18
N SER A 198 4.49 -1.78 25.01
CA SER A 198 3.37 -2.68 24.70
C SER A 198 3.81 -4.15 24.65
N SER A 199 2.86 -5.09 24.74
CA SER A 199 3.15 -6.51 24.53
C SER A 199 3.68 -6.79 23.10
N ALA A 200 4.45 -7.85 22.92
CA ALA A 200 5.01 -8.22 21.60
C ALA A 200 3.92 -8.33 20.50
N LYS A 201 2.75 -8.87 20.85
CA LYS A 201 1.59 -8.95 19.92
C LYS A 201 1.12 -7.56 19.51
N THR A 202 0.94 -6.66 20.47
CA THR A 202 0.51 -5.26 20.20
C THR A 202 1.57 -4.50 19.40
N GLN A 203 2.85 -4.77 19.66
CA GLN A 203 3.95 -4.20 18.88
C GLN A 203 3.85 -4.61 17.41
N THR A 204 3.67 -5.90 17.12
CA THR A 204 3.52 -6.44 15.77
C THR A 204 2.29 -5.85 15.07
N GLU A 205 1.15 -5.76 15.75
CA GLU A 205 -0.08 -5.17 15.21
C GLU A 205 0.10 -3.69 14.87
N ARG A 206 0.78 -2.92 15.73
CA ARG A 206 1.07 -1.50 15.47
C ARG A 206 2.07 -1.30 14.32
N ILE A 207 3.11 -2.14 14.24
CA ILE A 207 4.06 -2.12 13.13
C ILE A 207 3.33 -2.44 11.82
N ALA A 208 2.50 -3.49 11.81
CA ALA A 208 1.71 -3.84 10.64
C ALA A 208 0.77 -2.71 10.21
N ALA A 209 0.10 -2.05 11.17
CA ALA A 209 -0.76 -0.90 10.88
C ALA A 209 0.03 0.29 10.32
N LEU A 210 1.21 0.58 10.89
CA LEU A 210 2.09 1.66 10.42
C LEU A 210 2.50 1.47 8.94
N PHE A 211 2.82 0.23 8.58
CA PHE A 211 3.21 -0.12 7.22
C PHE A 211 2.03 -0.52 6.32
N GLY A 212 0.79 -0.38 6.78
CA GLY A 212 -0.40 -0.76 6.02
C GLY A 212 -0.50 -2.27 5.76
N LEU A 213 0.15 -3.09 6.59
CA LEU A 213 0.21 -4.54 6.46
C LEU A 213 -0.85 -5.28 7.28
N SER A 214 -1.85 -4.57 7.83
CA SER A 214 -2.87 -5.16 8.70
C SER A 214 -3.65 -6.28 8.01
N GLU A 215 -4.04 -6.11 6.75
CA GLU A 215 -4.71 -7.16 5.97
C GLU A 215 -3.81 -8.37 5.73
N PHE A 216 -2.53 -8.13 5.43
CA PHE A 216 -1.55 -9.19 5.24
C PHE A 216 -1.29 -9.96 6.53
N GLN A 217 -1.15 -9.25 7.65
CA GLN A 217 -1.00 -9.86 8.96
C GLN A 217 -2.22 -10.71 9.35
N GLU A 218 -3.43 -10.23 9.07
CA GLU A 218 -4.65 -10.98 9.30
C GLU A 218 -4.73 -12.23 8.42
N PHE A 219 -4.29 -12.12 7.16
CA PHE A 219 -4.20 -13.26 6.26
C PHE A 219 -3.26 -14.33 6.80
N VAL A 220 -2.03 -13.96 7.16
CA VAL A 220 -1.00 -14.88 7.68
C VAL A 220 -1.42 -15.50 9.00
N LYS A 221 -1.99 -14.72 9.92
CA LYS A 221 -2.46 -15.22 11.23
C LYS A 221 -3.48 -16.34 11.13
N GLY A 222 -4.30 -16.32 10.07
CA GLY A 222 -5.27 -17.40 9.82
C GLY A 222 -4.63 -18.72 9.37
N ILE A 223 -3.38 -18.70 8.93
CA ILE A 223 -2.63 -19.87 8.42
C ILE A 223 -1.67 -20.43 9.46
N SER A 224 -1.09 -19.59 10.34
CA SER A 224 -0.04 -19.97 11.28
C SER A 224 -0.44 -21.09 12.26
N ASN A 225 -1.72 -21.26 12.55
CA ASN A 225 -2.21 -22.34 13.42
C ASN A 225 -2.26 -23.72 12.74
N THR A 226 -1.71 -23.87 11.54
CA THR A 226 -1.71 -25.12 10.75
C THR A 226 -0.39 -25.87 10.86
N ILE A 227 0.65 -25.18 11.33
CA ILE A 227 2.04 -25.68 11.27
C ILE A 227 2.47 -26.33 12.59
N ASP A 228 1.69 -26.16 13.66
CA ASP A 228 1.82 -26.89 14.93
C ASP A 228 0.93 -28.17 14.92
#